data_e3c476115244229ac3cc699ebb422d0c
#
_entry.id   e3c476115244229ac3cc699ebb422d0c
#
_cell.length_a   1.000
_cell.length_b   1.000
_cell.length_c   1.000
_cell.angle_alpha   90.00
_cell.angle_beta   90.00
_cell.angle_gamma   90.00
#
_symmetry.space_group_name_H-M   'P 1'
#
loop_
_entity.id
_entity.type
_entity.pdbx_description
1 polymer ?
#
loop_
_entity_poly.entity_id
_entity_poly.type
_entity_poly.pdbx_seq_one_letter_code
_entity_poly.pdbx_strand_id
1 'polypeptide(L)'
;MIQFPNAKINIGLNIVDRREDNYHNLETVMYPVSLRDALELVEAKDLKFTSSGISIPGNSNDNLCLKAYHLMASDHKLPPVHIHLHKHIPIGAGLGGGSSDASFLIKLINKKFGLNLSDSVMESYASEIGSDCAFFIKNKPVFAYGKGNQFRDIELDLSKYFLVLVMPPLHVSTAEAYRGISIRPVSRHLTELMNLAPEEWKHQVKNDFEDSVFPKFPQIAGIKSTLYNAGAVYASMSGSGASVYGIFDKETTLPDLERENQVFYGV
;
A
#
# COMPACT_ATOMS: atom_id res chain seq x y z
N MET A 1 -5.36 21.45 10.07
CA MET A 1 -6.28 20.39 9.60
C MET A 1 -5.61 19.04 9.77
N ILE A 2 -6.40 18.00 10.09
CA ILE A 2 -5.88 16.65 10.29
C ILE A 2 -6.61 15.70 9.32
N GLN A 3 -5.89 14.73 8.78
CA GLN A 3 -6.40 13.57 8.07
C GLN A 3 -5.69 12.29 8.54
N PHE A 4 -6.26 11.14 8.19
CA PHE A 4 -5.77 9.84 8.60
C PHE A 4 -5.44 8.98 7.36
N PRO A 5 -4.24 9.14 6.78
CA PRO A 5 -3.78 8.33 5.66
C PRO A 5 -3.85 6.84 5.99
N ASN A 6 -4.52 6.07 5.17
CA ASN A 6 -4.66 4.63 5.39
C ASN A 6 -3.69 3.82 4.52
N ALA A 7 -3.43 2.59 4.93
CA ALA A 7 -2.65 1.63 4.16
C ALA A 7 -3.48 1.02 3.00
N LYS A 8 -2.82 0.24 2.16
CA LYS A 8 -3.42 -0.65 1.17
C LYS A 8 -2.81 -2.04 1.27
N ILE A 9 -3.52 -3.03 0.76
CA ILE A 9 -2.98 -4.35 0.44
C ILE A 9 -3.05 -4.60 -1.07
N ASN A 10 -2.23 -5.54 -1.55
CA ASN A 10 -2.33 -6.06 -2.92
C ASN A 10 -3.01 -7.43 -2.87
N ILE A 11 -4.13 -7.59 -3.58
CA ILE A 11 -4.84 -8.86 -3.72
C ILE A 11 -4.46 -9.43 -5.08
N GLY A 12 -3.64 -10.49 -5.05
CA GLY A 12 -2.94 -10.96 -6.23
C GLY A 12 -1.91 -9.96 -6.76
N LEU A 13 -0.88 -10.46 -7.40
CA LEU A 13 0.10 -9.67 -8.14
C LEU A 13 0.72 -10.57 -9.19
N ASN A 14 0.46 -10.31 -10.44
CA ASN A 14 1.02 -11.04 -11.56
C ASN A 14 2.06 -10.17 -12.27
N ILE A 15 3.24 -10.71 -12.50
CA ILE A 15 4.25 -10.08 -13.35
C ILE A 15 4.02 -10.58 -14.79
N VAL A 16 3.52 -9.67 -15.64
CA VAL A 16 3.02 -10.01 -16.97
C VAL A 16 4.15 -10.17 -17.97
N ASP A 17 5.04 -9.17 -18.03
CA ASP A 17 6.19 -9.16 -18.93
C ASP A 17 7.30 -8.21 -18.43
N ARG A 18 8.46 -8.28 -19.10
CA ARG A 18 9.56 -7.34 -18.92
C ARG A 18 9.57 -6.33 -20.05
N ARG A 19 9.60 -5.07 -19.70
CA ARG A 19 9.59 -3.94 -20.63
C ARG A 19 11.01 -3.63 -21.16
N GLU A 20 11.08 -2.87 -22.23
CA GLU A 20 12.34 -2.38 -22.81
C GLU A 20 13.09 -1.41 -21.86
N ASP A 21 12.36 -0.69 -20.99
CA ASP A 21 12.90 0.22 -20.00
C ASP A 21 13.41 -0.48 -18.72
N ASN A 22 13.54 -1.82 -18.75
CA ASN A 22 13.94 -2.71 -17.65
C ASN A 22 12.97 -2.78 -16.47
N TYR A 23 11.82 -2.13 -16.53
CA TYR A 23 10.71 -2.35 -15.61
C TYR A 23 9.89 -3.56 -16.04
N HIS A 24 8.89 -3.90 -15.22
CA HIS A 24 7.93 -4.97 -15.53
C HIS A 24 6.53 -4.38 -15.66
N ASN A 25 5.74 -4.94 -16.57
CA ASN A 25 4.30 -4.81 -16.51
C ASN A 25 3.77 -5.79 -15.48
N LEU A 26 2.89 -5.30 -14.63
CA LEU A 26 2.23 -6.09 -13.60
C LEU A 26 0.72 -5.86 -13.60
N GLU A 27 0.02 -6.79 -12.98
CA GLU A 27 -1.40 -6.71 -12.67
C GLU A 27 -1.59 -6.98 -11.18
N THR A 28 -2.34 -6.14 -10.49
CA THR A 28 -2.70 -6.34 -9.08
C THR A 28 -4.01 -5.65 -8.76
N VAL A 29 -4.71 -6.12 -7.74
CA VAL A 29 -5.81 -5.36 -7.16
C VAL A 29 -5.29 -4.65 -5.91
N MET A 30 -5.43 -3.32 -5.87
CA MET A 30 -5.13 -2.53 -4.67
C MET A 30 -6.42 -2.32 -3.89
N TYR A 31 -6.39 -2.67 -2.62
CA TYR A 31 -7.51 -2.55 -1.69
C TYR A 31 -7.13 -1.71 -0.47
N PRO A 32 -7.86 -0.61 -0.16
CA PRO A 32 -7.58 0.21 1.01
C PRO A 32 -7.95 -0.53 2.29
N VAL A 33 -7.11 -0.44 3.33
CA VAL A 33 -7.35 -1.05 4.64
C VAL A 33 -7.30 -0.01 5.75
N SER A 34 -7.89 -0.30 6.91
CA SER A 34 -8.14 0.69 7.97
C SER A 34 -6.93 1.01 8.86
N LEU A 35 -5.76 0.41 8.65
CA LEU A 35 -4.52 0.79 9.34
C LEU A 35 -4.09 2.18 8.89
N ARG A 36 -3.90 3.13 9.82
CA ARG A 36 -3.78 4.55 9.48
C ARG A 36 -2.63 5.24 10.20
N ASP A 37 -2.03 6.21 9.52
CA ASP A 37 -1.21 7.26 10.08
C ASP A 37 -2.08 8.46 10.48
N ALA A 38 -1.49 9.49 11.10
CA ALA A 38 -2.15 10.77 11.30
C ALA A 38 -1.28 11.90 10.73
N LEU A 39 -1.88 12.72 9.88
CA LEU A 39 -1.21 13.79 9.16
C LEU A 39 -1.86 15.13 9.46
N GLU A 40 -1.10 16.04 10.05
CA GLU A 40 -1.54 17.40 10.34
C GLU A 40 -0.86 18.42 9.43
N LEU A 41 -1.63 19.43 9.00
CA LEU A 41 -1.16 20.57 8.23
C LEU A 41 -1.65 21.86 8.86
N VAL A 42 -0.74 22.72 9.27
CA VAL A 42 -1.03 24.08 9.79
C VAL A 42 -0.19 25.12 9.06
N GLU A 43 -0.72 26.34 8.91
CA GLU A 43 0.06 27.46 8.40
C GLU A 43 1.13 27.85 9.42
N ALA A 44 2.30 28.24 8.94
CA ALA A 44 3.46 28.58 9.74
C ALA A 44 4.24 29.74 9.14
N LYS A 45 5.24 30.24 9.86
CA LYS A 45 6.14 31.26 9.32
C LYS A 45 7.17 30.68 8.36
N ASP A 46 7.57 29.44 8.59
CA ASP A 46 8.56 28.71 7.82
C ASP A 46 8.04 27.32 7.50
N LEU A 47 8.49 26.73 6.36
CA LEU A 47 8.21 25.34 6.04
C LEU A 47 8.92 24.43 7.04
N LYS A 48 8.16 23.58 7.73
CA LYS A 48 8.70 22.62 8.68
C LYS A 48 8.02 21.27 8.53
N PHE A 49 8.81 20.22 8.57
CA PHE A 49 8.33 18.83 8.68
C PHE A 49 8.80 18.24 10.00
N THR A 50 7.89 17.60 10.71
CA THR A 50 8.18 16.81 11.92
C THR A 50 7.46 15.48 11.86
N SER A 51 8.03 14.48 12.51
CA SER A 51 7.39 13.16 12.62
C SER A 51 7.48 12.61 14.03
N SER A 52 6.55 11.72 14.35
CA SER A 52 6.51 10.94 15.58
C SER A 52 6.03 9.50 15.28
N GLY A 53 5.99 8.62 16.27
CA GLY A 53 5.67 7.21 16.08
C GLY A 53 6.84 6.42 15.50
N ILE A 54 6.62 5.59 14.48
CA ILE A 54 7.67 4.79 13.84
C ILE A 54 8.70 5.74 13.18
N SER A 55 9.98 5.54 13.50
CA SER A 55 11.08 6.35 12.93
C SER A 55 11.15 6.18 11.42
N ILE A 56 11.12 7.30 10.70
CA ILE A 56 11.23 7.32 9.24
C ILE A 56 12.73 7.35 8.86
N PRO A 57 13.24 6.33 8.17
CA PRO A 57 14.64 6.28 7.79
C PRO A 57 14.98 7.30 6.68
N GLY A 58 16.23 7.69 6.60
CA GLY A 58 16.77 8.58 5.55
C GLY A 58 16.74 10.06 5.91
N ASN A 59 16.95 10.90 4.90
CA ASN A 59 16.94 12.34 5.08
C ASN A 59 15.49 12.86 5.06
N SER A 60 15.14 13.74 6.00
CA SER A 60 13.83 14.37 6.04
C SER A 60 13.44 15.07 4.73
N ASN A 61 14.41 15.63 4.00
CA ASN A 61 14.17 16.30 2.72
C ASN A 61 13.70 15.33 1.61
N ASP A 62 13.97 14.04 1.76
CA ASP A 62 13.53 13.01 0.82
C ASP A 62 12.11 12.50 1.12
N ASN A 63 11.50 12.99 2.20
CA ASN A 63 10.15 12.59 2.60
C ASN A 63 9.12 12.93 1.52
N LEU A 64 8.25 11.97 1.19
CA LEU A 64 7.27 12.14 0.12
C LEU A 64 6.26 13.26 0.41
N CYS A 65 5.97 13.56 1.66
CA CYS A 65 5.13 14.70 2.02
C CYS A 65 5.80 16.03 1.64
N LEU A 66 7.10 16.18 1.88
CA LEU A 66 7.82 17.40 1.46
C LEU A 66 7.89 17.50 -0.07
N LYS A 67 8.12 16.39 -0.76
CA LYS A 67 8.06 16.37 -2.23
C LYS A 67 6.68 16.80 -2.75
N ALA A 68 5.61 16.30 -2.15
CA ALA A 68 4.24 16.69 -2.48
C ALA A 68 3.98 18.18 -2.25
N TYR A 69 4.43 18.71 -1.11
CA TYR A 69 4.31 20.16 -0.84
C TYR A 69 5.06 20.99 -1.87
N HIS A 70 6.34 20.67 -2.13
CA HIS A 70 7.17 21.42 -3.09
C HIS A 70 6.59 21.36 -4.50
N LEU A 71 6.13 20.20 -4.94
CA LEU A 71 5.51 20.03 -6.25
C LEU A 71 4.26 20.91 -6.40
N MET A 72 3.37 20.91 -5.40
CA MET A 72 2.19 21.78 -5.45
C MET A 72 2.55 23.27 -5.31
N ALA A 73 3.58 23.61 -4.53
CA ALA A 73 4.01 24.99 -4.34
C ALA A 73 4.68 25.58 -5.59
N SER A 74 5.18 24.77 -6.53
CA SER A 74 5.69 25.27 -7.81
C SER A 74 4.57 25.85 -8.70
N ASP A 75 3.36 25.31 -8.61
CA ASP A 75 2.25 25.72 -9.45
C ASP A 75 1.26 26.63 -8.71
N HIS A 76 1.25 26.58 -7.38
CA HIS A 76 0.33 27.33 -6.54
C HIS A 76 1.10 28.19 -5.53
N LYS A 77 0.62 29.42 -5.29
CA LYS A 77 1.19 30.31 -4.25
C LYS A 77 0.78 29.82 -2.85
N LEU A 78 1.45 28.78 -2.37
CA LEU A 78 1.19 28.22 -1.03
C LEU A 78 1.97 29.01 0.03
N PRO A 79 1.36 29.34 1.17
CA PRO A 79 2.09 29.86 2.32
C PRO A 79 2.94 28.75 2.95
N PRO A 80 3.99 29.12 3.70
CA PRO A 80 4.74 28.14 4.49
C PRO A 80 3.84 27.42 5.49
N VAL A 81 4.11 26.14 5.71
CA VAL A 81 3.30 25.26 6.54
C VAL A 81 4.18 24.43 7.49
N HIS A 82 3.59 24.04 8.61
CA HIS A 82 4.11 22.97 9.43
C HIS A 82 3.32 21.70 9.13
N ILE A 83 4.03 20.67 8.68
CA ILE A 83 3.51 19.32 8.43
C ILE A 83 3.98 18.46 9.60
N HIS A 84 3.04 17.81 10.29
CA HIS A 84 3.36 16.79 11.29
C HIS A 84 2.77 15.45 10.88
N LEU A 85 3.62 14.42 10.84
CA LEU A 85 3.23 13.05 10.51
C LEU A 85 3.46 12.12 11.70
N HIS A 86 2.39 11.58 12.27
CA HIS A 86 2.49 10.48 13.23
C HIS A 86 2.43 9.15 12.48
N LYS A 87 3.57 8.45 12.44
CA LYS A 87 3.73 7.21 11.67
C LYS A 87 3.35 6.00 12.49
N HIS A 88 2.38 5.24 12.03
CA HIS A 88 1.88 4.00 12.61
C HIS A 88 1.91 2.83 11.60
N ILE A 89 1.69 3.11 10.31
CA ILE A 89 1.82 2.13 9.24
C ILE A 89 3.29 1.73 9.09
N PRO A 90 3.63 0.43 9.18
CA PRO A 90 5.00 -0.06 8.98
C PRO A 90 5.61 0.38 7.66
N ILE A 91 6.90 0.77 7.71
CA ILE A 91 7.61 1.31 6.55
C ILE A 91 8.27 0.18 5.76
N GLY A 92 8.20 0.24 4.42
CA GLY A 92 8.81 -0.75 3.54
C GLY A 92 8.16 -2.14 3.63
N ALA A 93 6.87 -2.18 3.96
CA ALA A 93 6.10 -3.39 4.26
C ALA A 93 5.16 -3.84 3.12
N GLY A 94 5.21 -3.22 1.94
CA GLY A 94 4.26 -3.49 0.86
C GLY A 94 2.88 -2.84 1.06
N LEU A 95 2.74 -1.92 2.03
CA LEU A 95 1.46 -1.33 2.46
C LEU A 95 1.17 0.07 1.89
N GLY A 96 2.09 0.65 1.14
CA GLY A 96 1.91 1.96 0.50
C GLY A 96 1.84 3.17 1.46
N GLY A 97 2.23 3.03 2.74
CA GLY A 97 2.05 4.06 3.76
C GLY A 97 2.63 5.42 3.39
N GLY A 98 3.88 5.49 2.90
CA GLY A 98 4.49 6.76 2.50
C GLY A 98 3.80 7.41 1.29
N SER A 99 3.33 6.61 0.34
CA SER A 99 2.54 7.07 -0.81
C SER A 99 1.18 7.61 -0.38
N SER A 100 0.56 6.95 0.61
CA SER A 100 -0.67 7.43 1.24
C SER A 100 -0.46 8.79 1.91
N ASP A 101 0.59 8.92 2.74
CA ASP A 101 0.90 10.18 3.42
C ASP A 101 1.02 11.36 2.44
N ALA A 102 1.76 11.17 1.34
CA ALA A 102 1.92 12.18 0.30
C ALA A 102 0.60 12.54 -0.39
N SER A 103 -0.20 11.56 -0.75
CA SER A 103 -1.48 11.79 -1.44
C SER A 103 -2.51 12.45 -0.55
N PHE A 104 -2.54 12.07 0.72
CA PHE A 104 -3.40 12.75 1.69
C PHE A 104 -2.92 14.17 1.98
N LEU A 105 -1.61 14.46 1.90
CA LEU A 105 -1.12 15.83 1.97
C LEU A 105 -1.58 16.66 0.78
N ILE A 106 -1.55 16.13 -0.45
CA ILE A 106 -2.11 16.79 -1.64
C ILE A 106 -3.58 17.16 -1.39
N LYS A 107 -4.39 16.21 -0.91
CA LYS A 107 -5.81 16.44 -0.58
C LYS A 107 -5.98 17.48 0.53
N LEU A 108 -5.12 17.45 1.56
CA LEU A 108 -5.13 18.43 2.64
C LEU A 108 -4.83 19.85 2.13
N ILE A 109 -3.80 20.00 1.31
CA ILE A 109 -3.40 21.27 0.70
C ILE A 109 -4.54 21.80 -0.18
N ASN A 110 -5.09 20.97 -1.07
CA ASN A 110 -6.21 21.33 -1.92
C ASN A 110 -7.40 21.87 -1.10
N LYS A 111 -7.78 21.15 -0.05
CA LYS A 111 -8.89 21.52 0.82
C LYS A 111 -8.59 22.76 1.66
N LYS A 112 -7.39 22.83 2.29
CA LYS A 112 -7.04 23.91 3.22
C LYS A 112 -6.92 25.26 2.52
N PHE A 113 -6.36 25.29 1.33
CA PHE A 113 -6.10 26.51 0.58
C PHE A 113 -7.14 26.78 -0.53
N GLY A 114 -8.20 25.96 -0.60
CA GLY A 114 -9.30 26.17 -1.54
C GLY A 114 -8.88 26.15 -3.01
N LEU A 115 -7.94 25.29 -3.38
CA LEU A 115 -7.42 25.23 -4.74
C LEU A 115 -8.44 24.69 -5.76
N ASN A 116 -9.47 23.98 -5.28
CA ASN A 116 -10.54 23.38 -6.08
C ASN A 116 -10.05 22.47 -7.22
N LEU A 117 -8.94 21.76 -6.97
CA LEU A 117 -8.40 20.78 -7.91
C LEU A 117 -9.32 19.56 -7.98
N SER A 118 -9.55 19.08 -9.20
CA SER A 118 -10.27 17.81 -9.41
C SER A 118 -9.41 16.61 -9.00
N ASP A 119 -10.04 15.45 -8.81
CA ASP A 119 -9.32 14.21 -8.50
C ASP A 119 -8.28 13.90 -9.59
N SER A 120 -8.59 14.10 -10.87
CA SER A 120 -7.65 13.85 -11.97
C SER A 120 -6.40 14.72 -11.91
N VAL A 121 -6.53 15.98 -11.49
CA VAL A 121 -5.37 16.89 -11.30
C VAL A 121 -4.55 16.45 -10.10
N MET A 122 -5.20 16.09 -8.98
CA MET A 122 -4.51 15.56 -7.80
C MET A 122 -3.81 14.22 -8.10
N GLU A 123 -4.43 13.34 -8.90
CA GLU A 123 -3.81 12.09 -9.37
C GLU A 123 -2.55 12.35 -10.22
N SER A 124 -2.55 13.42 -11.04
CA SER A 124 -1.36 13.81 -11.80
C SER A 124 -0.21 14.19 -10.88
N TYR A 125 -0.43 15.08 -9.89
CA TYR A 125 0.58 15.41 -8.88
C TYR A 125 1.07 14.17 -8.12
N ALA A 126 0.15 13.32 -7.69
CA ALA A 126 0.49 12.10 -6.97
C ALA A 126 1.35 11.14 -7.80
N SER A 127 1.07 10.98 -9.09
CA SER A 127 1.81 10.11 -10.01
C SER A 127 3.26 10.53 -10.22
N GLU A 128 3.57 11.83 -10.11
CA GLU A 128 4.95 12.35 -10.18
C GLU A 128 5.77 12.00 -8.94
N ILE A 129 5.11 11.77 -7.79
CA ILE A 129 5.77 11.45 -6.52
C ILE A 129 6.10 9.97 -6.42
N GLY A 130 5.18 9.10 -6.86
CA GLY A 130 5.37 7.66 -6.80
C GLY A 130 4.22 6.87 -7.40
N SER A 131 4.50 5.63 -7.84
CA SER A 131 3.56 4.77 -8.57
C SER A 131 2.27 4.48 -7.81
N ASP A 132 2.36 4.29 -6.49
CA ASP A 132 1.21 3.96 -5.65
C ASP A 132 0.44 5.21 -5.18
N CYS A 133 1.02 6.43 -5.35
CA CYS A 133 0.42 7.64 -4.77
C CYS A 133 -0.96 7.95 -5.37
N ALA A 134 -1.12 7.87 -6.69
CA ALA A 134 -2.38 8.21 -7.34
C ALA A 134 -3.56 7.34 -6.87
N PHE A 135 -3.31 6.08 -6.47
CA PHE A 135 -4.33 5.22 -5.87
C PHE A 135 -5.03 5.88 -4.67
N PHE A 136 -4.27 6.53 -3.80
CA PHE A 136 -4.79 7.10 -2.56
C PHE A 136 -5.60 8.40 -2.74
N ILE A 137 -5.62 8.98 -3.94
CA ILE A 137 -6.46 10.14 -4.23
C ILE A 137 -7.94 9.73 -4.15
N LYS A 138 -8.37 8.76 -4.94
CA LYS A 138 -9.74 8.21 -4.88
C LYS A 138 -9.91 7.23 -3.71
N ASN A 139 -8.85 6.51 -3.37
CA ASN A 139 -8.77 5.64 -2.20
C ASN A 139 -9.90 4.58 -2.16
N LYS A 140 -10.12 3.90 -3.26
CA LYS A 140 -11.12 2.83 -3.43
C LYS A 140 -10.47 1.62 -4.13
N PRO A 141 -11.09 0.42 -4.08
CA PRO A 141 -10.55 -0.74 -4.78
C PRO A 141 -10.36 -0.46 -6.26
N VAL A 142 -9.18 -0.83 -6.79
CA VAL A 142 -8.86 -0.67 -8.21
C VAL A 142 -8.06 -1.87 -8.72
N PHE A 143 -8.23 -2.18 -9.99
CA PHE A 143 -7.31 -2.99 -10.74
C PHE A 143 -6.18 -2.09 -11.25
N ALA A 144 -4.95 -2.35 -10.79
CA ALA A 144 -3.76 -1.63 -11.19
C ALA A 144 -2.96 -2.45 -12.22
N TYR A 145 -2.47 -1.81 -13.28
CA TYR A 145 -1.73 -2.44 -14.37
C TYR A 145 -0.60 -1.55 -14.89
N GLY A 146 0.10 -2.00 -15.93
CA GLY A 146 1.32 -1.34 -16.40
C GLY A 146 2.43 -1.47 -15.35
N LYS A 147 3.05 -0.35 -14.94
CA LYS A 147 4.02 -0.34 -13.83
C LYS A 147 3.33 -0.34 -12.45
N GLY A 148 2.03 -0.64 -12.36
CA GLY A 148 1.21 -0.51 -11.16
C GLY A 148 0.66 0.91 -10.94
N ASN A 149 0.74 1.75 -11.96
CA ASN A 149 0.37 3.17 -11.91
C ASN A 149 -0.80 3.54 -12.84
N GLN A 150 -1.38 2.57 -13.53
CA GLN A 150 -2.59 2.74 -14.32
C GLN A 150 -3.72 2.01 -13.61
N PHE A 151 -4.89 2.66 -13.48
CA PHE A 151 -5.98 2.14 -12.67
C PHE A 151 -7.27 1.98 -13.46
N ARG A 152 -7.99 0.89 -13.18
CA ARG A 152 -9.37 0.66 -13.60
C ARG A 152 -10.19 0.42 -12.36
N ASP A 153 -11.32 1.09 -12.25
CA ASP A 153 -12.27 0.86 -11.17
C ASP A 153 -12.78 -0.58 -11.19
N ILE A 154 -12.90 -1.19 -10.02
CA ILE A 154 -13.51 -2.50 -9.82
C ILE A 154 -14.47 -2.45 -8.64
N GLU A 155 -15.47 -3.30 -8.69
CA GLU A 155 -16.36 -3.52 -7.56
C GLU A 155 -15.83 -4.69 -6.73
N LEU A 156 -15.31 -4.39 -5.54
CA LEU A 156 -14.84 -5.37 -4.58
C LEU A 156 -15.15 -4.86 -3.17
N ASP A 157 -16.00 -5.59 -2.47
CA ASP A 157 -16.36 -5.30 -1.09
C ASP A 157 -15.96 -6.45 -0.16
N LEU A 158 -15.01 -6.17 0.73
CA LEU A 158 -14.58 -7.09 1.78
C LEU A 158 -15.07 -6.67 3.17
N SER A 159 -16.02 -5.74 3.27
CA SER A 159 -16.49 -5.18 4.55
C SER A 159 -17.13 -6.22 5.49
N LYS A 160 -17.61 -7.33 4.95
CA LYS A 160 -18.16 -8.45 5.72
C LYS A 160 -17.11 -9.40 6.29
N TYR A 161 -15.85 -9.26 5.85
CA TYR A 161 -14.75 -10.09 6.32
C TYR A 161 -13.93 -9.37 7.37
N PHE A 162 -13.28 -10.15 8.20
CA PHE A 162 -12.32 -9.65 9.18
C PHE A 162 -10.89 -9.81 8.63
N LEU A 163 -10.21 -8.68 8.43
CA LEU A 163 -8.85 -8.67 7.92
C LEU A 163 -7.85 -8.62 9.07
N VAL A 164 -6.84 -9.49 8.99
CA VAL A 164 -5.68 -9.48 9.89
C VAL A 164 -4.43 -9.24 9.05
N LEU A 165 -3.61 -8.27 9.47
CA LEU A 165 -2.33 -7.96 8.86
C LEU A 165 -1.21 -8.31 9.82
N VAL A 166 -0.23 -9.06 9.35
CA VAL A 166 0.93 -9.51 10.12
C VAL A 166 2.19 -8.93 9.50
N MET A 167 2.96 -8.19 10.30
CA MET A 167 4.22 -7.59 9.89
C MET A 167 5.37 -8.24 10.67
N PRO A 168 6.20 -9.10 10.03
CA PRO A 168 7.40 -9.62 10.66
C PRO A 168 8.47 -8.53 10.79
N PRO A 169 9.43 -8.65 11.74
CA PRO A 169 10.54 -7.71 11.89
C PRO A 169 11.62 -7.94 10.80
N LEU A 170 11.17 -8.01 9.54
CA LEU A 170 11.99 -8.26 8.36
C LEU A 170 11.77 -7.17 7.32
N HIS A 171 12.81 -6.86 6.56
CA HIS A 171 12.72 -5.94 5.44
C HIS A 171 13.05 -6.67 4.14
N VAL A 172 12.14 -6.60 3.18
CA VAL A 172 12.34 -7.09 1.81
C VAL A 172 12.38 -5.90 0.88
N SER A 173 13.50 -5.66 0.22
CA SER A 173 13.56 -4.60 -0.78
C SER A 173 12.81 -5.00 -2.04
N THR A 174 12.14 -4.04 -2.68
CA THR A 174 11.45 -4.30 -3.97
C THR A 174 12.40 -4.86 -5.02
N ALA A 175 13.65 -4.38 -5.08
CA ALA A 175 14.67 -4.91 -5.99
C ALA A 175 14.99 -6.38 -5.71
N GLU A 176 14.94 -6.80 -4.45
CA GLU A 176 15.18 -8.19 -4.06
C GLU A 176 13.99 -9.09 -4.43
N ALA A 177 12.76 -8.59 -4.28
CA ALA A 177 11.55 -9.30 -4.71
C ALA A 177 11.54 -9.52 -6.23
N TYR A 178 11.95 -8.54 -7.03
CA TYR A 178 12.09 -8.69 -8.48
C TYR A 178 13.23 -9.64 -8.91
N ARG A 179 14.24 -9.83 -8.07
CA ARG A 179 15.42 -10.66 -8.40
C ARG A 179 15.09 -12.16 -8.27
N GLY A 180 14.72 -12.80 -9.32
CA GLY A 180 14.39 -14.23 -9.31
C GLY A 180 12.95 -14.53 -9.69
N ILE A 181 12.23 -13.51 -10.15
CA ILE A 181 10.91 -13.70 -10.74
C ILE A 181 11.02 -14.50 -12.04
N SER A 182 10.14 -15.47 -12.17
CA SER A 182 9.88 -16.18 -13.42
C SER A 182 8.57 -15.69 -14.00
N ILE A 183 8.63 -15.01 -15.14
CA ILE A 183 7.43 -14.55 -15.85
C ILE A 183 6.69 -15.79 -16.38
N ARG A 184 5.41 -15.90 -16.04
CA ARG A 184 4.54 -16.99 -16.49
C ARG A 184 3.32 -16.42 -17.21
N PRO A 185 2.79 -17.14 -18.21
CA PRO A 185 1.53 -16.75 -18.82
C PRO A 185 0.42 -16.68 -17.77
N VAL A 186 -0.32 -15.59 -17.77
CA VAL A 186 -1.50 -15.41 -16.91
C VAL A 186 -2.63 -16.27 -17.49
N SER A 187 -3.06 -17.29 -16.77
CA SER A 187 -4.12 -18.19 -17.22
C SER A 187 -5.52 -17.58 -17.09
N ARG A 188 -5.73 -16.74 -16.07
CA ARG A 188 -6.96 -15.97 -15.85
C ARG A 188 -6.59 -14.60 -15.29
N HIS A 189 -7.21 -13.54 -15.82
CA HIS A 189 -6.98 -12.18 -15.35
C HIS A 189 -7.54 -11.97 -13.95
N LEU A 190 -6.85 -11.16 -13.14
CA LEU A 190 -7.29 -10.85 -11.78
C LEU A 190 -8.69 -10.21 -11.75
N THR A 191 -9.05 -9.43 -12.77
CA THR A 191 -10.38 -8.84 -12.90
C THR A 191 -11.52 -9.89 -12.99
N GLU A 192 -11.24 -11.05 -13.55
CA GLU A 192 -12.19 -12.17 -13.58
C GLU A 192 -12.25 -12.88 -12.23
N LEU A 193 -11.09 -13.06 -11.60
CA LEU A 193 -10.97 -13.74 -10.32
C LEU A 193 -11.61 -12.94 -9.17
N MET A 194 -11.65 -11.62 -9.27
CA MET A 194 -12.32 -10.77 -8.27
C MET A 194 -13.83 -10.88 -8.28
N ASN A 195 -14.44 -11.48 -9.30
CA ASN A 195 -15.87 -11.83 -9.30
C ASN A 195 -16.19 -13.09 -8.48
N LEU A 196 -15.16 -13.84 -8.07
CA LEU A 196 -15.31 -15.00 -7.20
C LEU A 196 -15.33 -14.58 -5.73
N ALA A 197 -15.93 -15.39 -4.88
CA ALA A 197 -15.85 -15.19 -3.43
C ALA A 197 -14.41 -15.42 -2.94
N PRO A 198 -13.94 -14.70 -1.90
CA PRO A 198 -12.59 -14.86 -1.35
C PRO A 198 -12.21 -16.30 -0.98
N GLU A 199 -13.16 -17.15 -0.63
CA GLU A 199 -13.00 -18.56 -0.35
C GLU A 199 -12.47 -19.36 -1.55
N GLU A 200 -12.72 -18.87 -2.76
CA GLU A 200 -12.26 -19.49 -4.02
C GLU A 200 -10.88 -19.00 -4.46
N TRP A 201 -10.33 -17.97 -3.83
CA TRP A 201 -9.06 -17.34 -4.24
C TRP A 201 -7.82 -18.17 -3.91
N LYS A 202 -7.86 -19.01 -2.89
CA LYS A 202 -6.72 -19.71 -2.31
C LYS A 202 -5.75 -20.34 -3.34
N HIS A 203 -6.29 -20.89 -4.43
CA HIS A 203 -5.49 -21.58 -5.43
C HIS A 203 -5.41 -20.84 -6.78
N GLN A 204 -6.11 -19.72 -6.92
CA GLN A 204 -6.25 -18.99 -8.17
C GLN A 204 -5.61 -17.60 -8.11
N VAL A 205 -5.68 -16.92 -6.97
CA VAL A 205 -5.12 -15.59 -6.77
C VAL A 205 -3.77 -15.72 -6.07
N LYS A 206 -2.69 -15.34 -6.73
CA LYS A 206 -1.33 -15.43 -6.23
C LYS A 206 -0.65 -14.09 -6.25
N ASN A 207 0.40 -13.96 -5.46
CA ASN A 207 1.38 -12.89 -5.56
C ASN A 207 2.69 -13.49 -6.08
N ASP A 208 3.10 -13.17 -7.31
CA ASP A 208 4.28 -13.75 -7.94
C ASP A 208 5.58 -13.46 -7.17
N PHE A 209 5.63 -12.39 -6.37
CA PHE A 209 6.78 -12.14 -5.51
C PHE A 209 6.95 -13.21 -4.43
N GLU A 210 5.91 -13.94 -4.05
CA GLU A 210 6.03 -15.04 -3.10
C GLU A 210 7.02 -16.11 -3.58
N ASP A 211 7.06 -16.39 -4.89
CA ASP A 211 7.96 -17.37 -5.48
C ASP A 211 9.45 -16.97 -5.31
N SER A 212 9.76 -15.69 -5.28
CA SER A 212 11.13 -15.16 -5.09
C SER A 212 11.49 -14.84 -3.65
N VAL A 213 10.50 -14.46 -2.84
CA VAL A 213 10.69 -14.02 -1.45
C VAL A 213 10.67 -15.18 -0.47
N PHE A 214 9.72 -16.09 -0.57
CA PHE A 214 9.55 -17.18 0.40
C PHE A 214 10.77 -18.11 0.55
N PRO A 215 11.50 -18.49 -0.53
CA PRO A 215 12.72 -19.30 -0.38
C PRO A 215 13.82 -18.60 0.41
N LYS A 216 13.88 -17.26 0.36
CA LYS A 216 14.88 -16.47 1.08
C LYS A 216 14.44 -16.10 2.49
N PHE A 217 13.14 -15.93 2.70
CA PHE A 217 12.52 -15.51 3.94
C PHE A 217 11.42 -16.50 4.34
N PRO A 218 11.77 -17.75 4.75
CA PRO A 218 10.80 -18.79 5.08
C PRO A 218 9.85 -18.41 6.21
N GLN A 219 10.23 -17.45 7.06
CA GLN A 219 9.36 -16.91 8.11
C GLN A 219 8.11 -16.27 7.53
N ILE A 220 8.20 -15.57 6.37
CA ILE A 220 7.06 -14.94 5.70
C ILE A 220 6.10 -16.02 5.17
N ALA A 221 6.64 -17.10 4.59
CA ALA A 221 5.85 -18.26 4.17
C ALA A 221 5.16 -18.95 5.36
N GLY A 222 5.87 -19.05 6.49
CA GLY A 222 5.34 -19.57 7.75
C GLY A 222 4.13 -18.79 8.26
N ILE A 223 4.20 -17.47 8.23
CA ILE A 223 3.07 -16.60 8.60
C ILE A 223 1.84 -16.88 7.71
N LYS A 224 2.01 -16.95 6.39
CA LYS A 224 0.92 -17.28 5.47
C LYS A 224 0.28 -18.64 5.80
N SER A 225 1.11 -19.64 6.07
CA SER A 225 0.64 -20.97 6.46
C SER A 225 -0.13 -20.94 7.77
N THR A 226 0.37 -20.19 8.76
CA THR A 226 -0.30 -20.03 10.06
C THR A 226 -1.66 -19.35 9.92
N LEU A 227 -1.78 -18.31 9.07
CA LEU A 227 -3.06 -17.67 8.79
C LEU A 227 -4.07 -18.68 8.21
N TYR A 228 -3.68 -19.50 7.25
CA TYR A 228 -4.57 -20.55 6.71
C TYR A 228 -4.94 -21.60 7.77
N ASN A 229 -3.98 -22.03 8.59
CA ASN A 229 -4.25 -23.00 9.66
C ASN A 229 -5.20 -22.43 10.73
N ALA A 230 -5.19 -21.13 10.92
CA ALA A 230 -6.12 -20.43 11.80
C ALA A 230 -7.51 -20.17 11.17
N GLY A 231 -7.73 -20.61 9.92
CA GLY A 231 -9.02 -20.52 9.25
C GLY A 231 -9.20 -19.32 8.32
N ALA A 232 -8.11 -18.67 7.88
CA ALA A 232 -8.22 -17.66 6.84
C ALA A 232 -8.77 -18.29 5.55
N VAL A 233 -9.82 -17.69 4.98
CA VAL A 233 -10.37 -18.09 3.69
C VAL A 233 -9.41 -17.76 2.55
N TYR A 234 -8.66 -16.66 2.73
CA TYR A 234 -7.57 -16.29 1.86
C TYR A 234 -6.43 -15.62 2.65
N ALA A 235 -5.18 -15.91 2.27
CA ALA A 235 -4.01 -15.24 2.81
C ALA A 235 -2.95 -15.02 1.72
N SER A 236 -2.27 -13.87 1.74
CA SER A 236 -1.23 -13.52 0.77
C SER A 236 -0.27 -12.49 1.33
N MET A 237 0.93 -12.44 0.76
CA MET A 237 1.86 -11.34 0.97
C MET A 237 1.37 -10.08 0.23
N SER A 238 1.51 -8.91 0.83
CA SER A 238 1.16 -7.64 0.18
C SER A 238 2.35 -7.03 -0.56
N GLY A 239 2.17 -6.72 -1.84
CA GLY A 239 3.23 -6.15 -2.68
C GLY A 239 4.50 -7.01 -2.67
N SER A 240 5.66 -6.38 -2.51
CA SER A 240 6.96 -7.05 -2.39
C SER A 240 7.25 -7.61 -0.98
N GLY A 241 6.30 -7.49 -0.05
CA GLY A 241 6.47 -7.90 1.35
C GLY A 241 7.06 -6.76 2.22
N ALA A 242 7.39 -7.04 3.50
CA ALA A 242 7.28 -8.37 4.14
C ALA A 242 5.90 -8.66 4.77
N SER A 243 4.93 -7.74 4.73
CA SER A 243 3.64 -7.97 5.36
C SER A 243 2.83 -9.07 4.67
N VAL A 244 2.12 -9.85 5.47
CA VAL A 244 1.19 -10.90 5.05
C VAL A 244 -0.18 -10.60 5.66
N TYR A 245 -1.23 -10.74 4.89
CA TYR A 245 -2.59 -10.55 5.40
C TYR A 245 -3.41 -11.82 5.26
N GLY A 246 -4.41 -11.95 6.13
CA GLY A 246 -5.42 -13.00 6.09
C GLY A 246 -6.82 -12.39 6.10
N ILE A 247 -7.71 -12.97 5.31
CA ILE A 247 -9.14 -12.65 5.26
C ILE A 247 -9.89 -13.76 5.98
N PHE A 248 -10.72 -13.43 6.95
CA PHE A 248 -11.46 -14.36 7.79
C PHE A 248 -12.96 -14.06 7.75
N ASP A 249 -13.80 -15.09 7.89
CA ASP A 249 -15.26 -14.96 7.97
C ASP A 249 -15.73 -14.33 9.30
N LYS A 250 -14.89 -14.35 10.31
CA LYS A 250 -15.19 -13.89 11.67
C LYS A 250 -13.96 -13.32 12.35
N GLU A 251 -14.19 -12.54 13.39
CA GLU A 251 -13.12 -12.07 14.26
C GLU A 251 -12.23 -13.22 14.74
N THR A 252 -10.94 -13.05 14.59
CA THR A 252 -9.93 -14.07 14.91
C THR A 252 -8.76 -13.39 15.59
N THR A 253 -8.22 -14.02 16.63
CA THR A 253 -7.00 -13.61 17.32
C THR A 253 -5.89 -14.62 17.08
N LEU A 254 -4.64 -14.15 17.01
CA LEU A 254 -3.48 -14.95 16.60
C LEU A 254 -2.31 -14.75 17.60
N PRO A 255 -2.47 -15.11 18.88
CA PRO A 255 -1.51 -14.79 19.94
C PRO A 255 -0.12 -15.39 19.71
N ASP A 256 -0.01 -16.48 18.97
CA ASP A 256 1.29 -17.06 18.64
C ASP A 256 2.05 -16.21 17.61
N LEU A 257 1.36 -15.55 16.69
CA LEU A 257 1.99 -14.61 15.75
C LEU A 257 2.40 -13.30 16.44
N GLU A 258 1.69 -12.85 17.46
CA GLU A 258 2.00 -11.62 18.20
C GLU A 258 3.34 -11.68 18.95
N ARG A 259 3.86 -12.87 19.26
CA ARG A 259 5.11 -13.04 19.99
C ARG A 259 6.33 -12.52 19.23
N GLU A 260 6.31 -12.64 17.91
CA GLU A 260 7.45 -12.33 17.06
C GLU A 260 7.14 -11.28 15.99
N ASN A 261 5.86 -10.87 15.85
CA ASN A 261 5.41 -9.99 14.79
C ASN A 261 4.51 -8.88 15.34
N GLN A 262 4.40 -7.78 14.60
CA GLN A 262 3.30 -6.86 14.81
C GLN A 262 2.06 -7.40 14.10
N VAL A 263 0.95 -7.50 14.81
CA VAL A 263 -0.32 -8.00 14.29
C VAL A 263 -1.38 -6.91 14.42
N PHE A 264 -2.07 -6.62 13.34
CA PHE A 264 -3.14 -5.63 13.28
C PHE A 264 -4.44 -6.34 12.92
N TYR A 265 -5.47 -6.13 13.71
CA TYR A 265 -6.77 -6.79 13.60
C TYR A 265 -7.84 -5.83 13.12
N GLY A 266 -8.79 -6.31 12.29
CA GLY A 266 -9.92 -5.53 11.81
C GLY A 266 -9.51 -4.32 10.94
N VAL A 267 -8.43 -4.46 10.18
CA VAL A 267 -7.87 -3.39 9.34
C VAL A 267 -8.53 -3.29 7.98
#